data_ab311364155a61af1ca739cd65c6a975
#
_entry.id   ab311364155a61af1ca739cd65c6a975
#
_cell.length_a   1.000
_cell.length_b   1.000
_cell.length_c   1.000
_cell.angle_alpha   90.00
_cell.angle_beta   90.00
_cell.angle_gamma   90.00
#
_symmetry.space_group_name_H-M   'P 1'
#
loop_
_entity.id
_entity.type
_entity.pdbx_description
1 polymer ?
#
loop_
_entity_poly.entity_id
_entity_poly.type
_entity_poly.pdbx_seq_one_letter_code
_entity_poly.pdbx_strand_id
1 'polypeptide(L)'
;MILLNKFFRWYRGHKVNFLMIVFATIIGVLLIKAYIKNERETTNSNDVKEYNLYNESTIKSTKSAITYEDVESGILETANRVIDKFITLLNENNYVEAYNLLSKDCKSELYPSIDDFKINYYDEIFKTYKSYTMQNWLKNTYKIEYRESLLDTAGVKEESFIRDYITVVRENNEYKLNINNFIGVNIINKKVENQGLEIEIVSKSIYMNYEIYKISVKNNLSQKIKLCNLQELASIYILDNNNIRYYACLNELTEAEIQIPSKVKTKFNIKFMNTYTDGKSIQKIVFQNILLQGEQKNNIKVICDII
;
A
#
# COMPACT_ATOMS: atom_id res chain seq x y z
N MET A 1 36.14 -48.74 -6.93
CA MET A 1 37.11 -48.28 -7.96
C MET A 1 36.42 -47.94 -9.32
N ILE A 2 35.49 -48.77 -9.81
CA ILE A 2 34.85 -48.62 -11.13
C ILE A 2 33.98 -47.35 -11.21
N LEU A 3 33.25 -46.96 -10.15
CA LEU A 3 32.42 -45.77 -10.09
C LEU A 3 33.21 -44.44 -10.15
N LEU A 4 34.36 -44.38 -9.49
CA LEU A 4 35.26 -43.23 -9.52
C LEU A 4 35.81 -42.94 -10.92
N ASN A 5 36.22 -44.02 -11.64
CA ASN A 5 36.73 -43.88 -13.01
C ASN A 5 35.66 -43.43 -14.02
N LYS A 6 34.41 -43.86 -13.85
CA LYS A 6 33.27 -43.36 -14.64
C LYS A 6 32.98 -41.87 -14.36
N PHE A 7 33.04 -41.45 -13.10
CA PHE A 7 32.87 -40.06 -12.71
C PHE A 7 33.98 -39.17 -13.30
N PHE A 8 35.27 -39.55 -13.21
CA PHE A 8 36.35 -38.77 -13.79
C PHE A 8 36.31 -38.67 -15.31
N ARG A 9 35.80 -39.72 -16.00
CA ARG A 9 35.64 -39.70 -17.46
C ARG A 9 34.50 -38.74 -17.86
N TRP A 10 33.38 -38.78 -17.13
CA TRP A 10 32.25 -37.85 -17.33
C TRP A 10 32.66 -36.39 -17.03
N TYR A 11 33.37 -36.15 -15.93
CA TYR A 11 33.87 -34.85 -15.53
C TYR A 11 34.75 -34.20 -16.60
N ARG A 12 35.67 -34.97 -17.21
CA ARG A 12 36.55 -34.45 -18.27
C ARG A 12 35.78 -33.94 -19.49
N GLY A 13 34.65 -34.57 -19.84
CA GLY A 13 33.80 -34.15 -20.96
C GLY A 13 32.87 -32.97 -20.64
N HIS A 14 32.56 -32.76 -19.34
CA HIS A 14 31.49 -31.84 -18.93
C HIS A 14 31.93 -30.84 -17.84
N LYS A 15 33.19 -30.42 -17.89
CA LYS A 15 33.77 -29.52 -16.86
C LYS A 15 32.96 -28.25 -16.62
N VAL A 16 32.48 -27.62 -17.68
CA VAL A 16 31.67 -26.37 -17.58
C VAL A 16 30.32 -26.64 -16.90
N ASN A 17 29.64 -27.73 -17.31
CA ASN A 17 28.34 -28.08 -16.73
C ASN A 17 28.47 -28.47 -15.25
N PHE A 18 29.54 -29.18 -14.89
CA PHE A 18 29.82 -29.52 -13.49
C PHE A 18 30.10 -28.27 -12.66
N LEU A 19 30.87 -27.32 -13.18
CA LEU A 19 31.17 -26.06 -12.51
C LEU A 19 29.89 -25.21 -12.31
N MET A 20 29.00 -25.20 -13.30
CA MET A 20 27.70 -24.57 -13.21
C MET A 20 26.81 -25.18 -12.13
N ILE A 21 26.76 -26.51 -12.02
CA ILE A 21 26.02 -27.24 -10.98
C ILE A 21 26.57 -26.90 -9.59
N VAL A 22 27.89 -26.93 -9.43
CA VAL A 22 28.56 -26.59 -8.15
C VAL A 22 28.25 -25.12 -7.77
N PHE A 23 28.32 -24.21 -8.73
CA PHE A 23 28.00 -22.80 -8.49
C PHE A 23 26.54 -22.61 -8.10
N ALA A 24 25.60 -23.26 -8.78
CA ALA A 24 24.18 -23.23 -8.46
C ALA A 24 23.88 -23.79 -7.06
N THR A 25 24.57 -24.90 -6.66
CA THR A 25 24.41 -25.45 -5.31
C THR A 25 24.96 -24.52 -4.23
N ILE A 26 26.09 -23.84 -4.47
CA ILE A 26 26.65 -22.86 -3.54
C ILE A 26 25.69 -21.68 -3.37
N ILE A 27 25.12 -21.14 -4.46
CA ILE A 27 24.11 -20.06 -4.40
C ILE A 27 22.89 -20.54 -3.63
N GLY A 28 22.38 -21.74 -3.91
CA GLY A 28 21.25 -22.31 -3.19
C GLY A 28 21.48 -22.41 -1.68
N VAL A 29 22.66 -22.86 -1.27
CA VAL A 29 23.03 -22.93 0.16
C VAL A 29 23.16 -21.53 0.78
N LEU A 30 23.68 -20.55 0.06
CA LEU A 30 23.78 -19.16 0.55
C LEU A 30 22.40 -18.54 0.71
N LEU A 31 21.47 -18.77 -0.24
CA LEU A 31 20.09 -18.29 -0.14
C LEU A 31 19.35 -18.96 1.02
N ILE A 32 19.51 -20.26 1.23
CA ILE A 32 18.92 -20.95 2.37
C ILE A 32 19.50 -20.42 3.69
N LYS A 33 20.83 -20.19 3.77
CA LYS A 33 21.43 -19.58 4.96
C LYS A 33 20.95 -18.15 5.22
N ALA A 34 20.79 -17.35 4.17
CA ALA A 34 20.25 -16.02 4.28
C ALA A 34 18.78 -16.04 4.75
N TYR A 35 17.98 -16.97 4.23
CA TYR A 35 16.60 -17.18 4.65
C TYR A 35 16.51 -17.60 6.12
N ILE A 36 17.28 -18.61 6.54
CA ILE A 36 17.32 -19.10 7.93
C ILE A 36 17.87 -18.03 8.88
N LYS A 37 18.86 -17.22 8.44
CA LYS A 37 19.35 -16.10 9.25
C LYS A 37 18.29 -15.04 9.45
N ASN A 38 17.53 -14.71 8.40
CA ASN A 38 16.42 -13.76 8.47
C ASN A 38 15.29 -14.26 9.39
N GLU A 39 14.97 -15.56 9.37
CA GLU A 39 14.03 -16.17 10.33
C GLU A 39 14.56 -16.17 11.77
N ARG A 40 15.86 -16.41 11.97
CA ARG A 40 16.44 -16.42 13.33
C ARG A 40 16.56 -15.02 13.94
N GLU A 41 16.76 -13.99 13.14
CA GLU A 41 16.72 -12.59 13.61
C GLU A 41 15.29 -12.16 13.95
N THR A 42 14.25 -12.78 13.36
CA THR A 42 12.84 -12.57 13.71
C THR A 42 12.38 -13.43 14.90
N THR A 43 13.10 -14.49 15.29
CA THR A 43 12.69 -15.43 16.35
C THR A 43 13.47 -15.30 17.67
N ASN A 44 14.47 -14.42 17.77
CA ASN A 44 15.20 -14.21 19.02
C ASN A 44 14.61 -13.09 19.89
N SER A 45 13.30 -13.13 20.13
CA SER A 45 12.70 -12.51 21.33
C SER A 45 11.79 -13.53 22.00
N ASN A 46 12.39 -14.61 22.52
CA ASN A 46 11.74 -15.48 23.47
C ASN A 46 11.73 -14.80 24.85
N ASP A 47 10.81 -13.85 25.03
CA ASP A 47 10.18 -13.63 26.32
C ASP A 47 8.73 -14.08 26.17
N VAL A 48 8.49 -15.36 26.49
CA VAL A 48 7.15 -15.88 26.75
C VAL A 48 6.69 -15.19 28.04
N LYS A 49 6.11 -14.00 27.92
CA LYS A 49 5.30 -13.41 28.97
C LYS A 49 3.91 -14.04 28.90
N GLU A 50 3.50 -14.65 29.98
CA GLU A 50 2.14 -15.09 30.25
C GLU A 50 1.15 -14.03 29.76
N TYR A 51 0.30 -14.40 28.79
CA TYR A 51 -0.74 -13.53 28.28
C TYR A 51 -1.81 -13.36 29.35
N ASN A 52 -1.79 -12.24 30.03
CA ASN A 52 -2.95 -11.81 30.82
C ASN A 52 -4.09 -11.49 29.84
N LEU A 53 -5.24 -12.08 30.11
CA LEU A 53 -6.50 -12.00 29.34
C LEU A 53 -7.14 -10.60 29.29
N TYR A 54 -6.42 -9.55 29.60
CA TYR A 54 -6.88 -8.17 29.58
C TYR A 54 -6.07 -7.38 28.55
N ASN A 55 -6.78 -6.74 27.63
CA ASN A 55 -6.41 -5.76 26.61
C ASN A 55 -5.11 -4.98 26.89
N GLU A 56 -3.97 -5.59 26.85
CA GLU A 56 -2.71 -4.87 26.79
C GLU A 56 -2.25 -4.79 25.34
N SER A 57 -2.34 -3.60 24.75
CA SER A 57 -1.66 -3.27 23.51
C SER A 57 -0.16 -3.47 23.73
N THR A 58 0.41 -4.51 23.14
CA THR A 58 1.83 -4.77 23.29
C THR A 58 2.57 -4.00 22.22
N ILE A 59 3.14 -2.85 22.59
CA ILE A 59 4.08 -2.12 21.72
C ILE A 59 5.34 -2.96 21.60
N LYS A 60 5.61 -3.51 20.42
CA LYS A 60 6.77 -4.38 20.18
C LYS A 60 8.09 -3.62 20.13
N SER A 61 8.08 -2.34 19.76
CA SER A 61 9.28 -1.51 19.64
C SER A 61 8.93 -0.03 19.67
N THR A 62 9.79 0.80 20.27
CA THR A 62 9.73 2.27 20.19
C THR A 62 10.32 2.79 18.88
N LYS A 63 11.03 1.94 18.11
CA LYS A 63 11.62 2.30 16.82
C LYS A 63 10.66 2.01 15.68
N SER A 64 10.62 2.91 14.70
CA SER A 64 9.94 2.66 13.44
C SER A 64 10.51 1.43 12.75
N ALA A 65 9.66 0.55 12.24
CA ALA A 65 10.09 -0.66 11.54
C ALA A 65 10.78 -0.39 10.20
N ILE A 66 10.55 0.79 9.61
CA ILE A 66 11.11 1.17 8.30
C ILE A 66 12.28 2.14 8.45
N THR A 67 12.13 3.21 9.24
CA THR A 67 13.16 4.26 9.36
C THR A 67 14.18 4.00 10.45
N TYR A 68 13.89 3.07 11.38
CA TYR A 68 14.68 2.80 12.59
C TYR A 68 14.88 4.01 13.51
N GLU A 69 14.14 5.09 13.28
CA GLU A 69 14.16 6.29 14.12
C GLU A 69 13.34 6.07 15.39
N ASP A 70 13.81 6.63 16.50
CA ASP A 70 13.07 6.64 17.74
C ASP A 70 11.90 7.62 17.64
N VAL A 71 10.68 7.14 17.99
CA VAL A 71 9.50 7.98 18.11
C VAL A 71 9.48 8.64 19.47
N GLU A 72 9.22 9.93 19.54
CA GLU A 72 9.06 10.63 20.82
C GLU A 72 8.04 9.92 21.70
N SER A 73 8.41 9.63 22.93
CA SER A 73 7.61 8.85 23.88
C SER A 73 6.18 9.40 24.06
N GLY A 74 6.02 10.71 24.08
CA GLY A 74 4.71 11.36 24.20
C GLY A 74 3.79 11.17 22.99
N ILE A 75 4.36 11.11 21.78
CA ILE A 75 3.60 10.83 20.54
C ILE A 75 3.16 9.37 20.54
N LEU A 76 4.06 8.46 20.90
CA LEU A 76 3.78 7.03 20.94
C LEU A 76 2.70 6.70 22.00
N GLU A 77 2.78 7.29 23.20
CA GLU A 77 1.78 7.12 24.24
C GLU A 77 0.40 7.63 23.81
N THR A 78 0.35 8.78 23.15
CA THR A 78 -0.88 9.36 22.65
C THR A 78 -1.50 8.50 21.55
N ALA A 79 -0.69 8.03 20.60
CA ALA A 79 -1.14 7.15 19.53
C ALA A 79 -1.69 5.84 20.10
N ASN A 80 -0.95 5.24 21.03
CA ASN A 80 -1.37 4.02 21.72
C ASN A 80 -2.76 4.19 22.36
N ARG A 81 -2.95 5.26 23.13
CA ARG A 81 -4.23 5.55 23.81
C ARG A 81 -5.40 5.71 22.84
N VAL A 82 -5.21 6.39 21.69
CA VAL A 82 -6.29 6.62 20.73
C VAL A 82 -6.62 5.35 19.95
N ILE A 83 -5.61 4.57 19.56
CA ILE A 83 -5.80 3.29 18.88
C ILE A 83 -6.44 2.27 19.82
N ASP A 84 -5.99 2.18 21.07
CA ASP A 84 -6.56 1.29 22.07
C ASP A 84 -8.03 1.62 22.33
N LYS A 85 -8.35 2.91 22.51
CA LYS A 85 -9.74 3.36 22.64
C LYS A 85 -10.60 2.95 21.45
N PHE A 86 -10.09 3.10 20.23
CA PHE A 86 -10.81 2.72 19.01
C PHE A 86 -11.12 1.23 18.98
N ILE A 87 -10.13 0.38 19.23
CA ILE A 87 -10.29 -1.08 19.21
C ILE A 87 -11.20 -1.56 20.35
N THR A 88 -11.08 -0.95 21.53
CA THR A 88 -11.95 -1.25 22.68
C THR A 88 -13.42 -0.96 22.34
N LEU A 89 -13.71 0.20 21.77
CA LEU A 89 -15.07 0.56 21.35
C LEU A 89 -15.64 -0.43 20.31
N LEU A 90 -14.82 -0.90 19.37
CA LEU A 90 -15.25 -1.90 18.38
C LEU A 90 -15.53 -3.25 19.05
N ASN A 91 -14.68 -3.70 19.97
CA ASN A 91 -14.89 -4.93 20.73
C ASN A 91 -16.14 -4.87 21.63
N GLU A 92 -16.52 -3.68 22.08
CA GLU A 92 -17.73 -3.44 22.87
C GLU A 92 -18.98 -3.20 22.01
N ASN A 93 -18.91 -3.40 20.70
CA ASN A 93 -19.97 -3.12 19.71
C ASN A 93 -20.39 -1.66 19.64
N ASN A 94 -19.57 -0.73 20.11
CA ASN A 94 -19.82 0.71 20.08
C ASN A 94 -19.17 1.34 18.82
N TYR A 95 -19.55 0.82 17.64
CA TYR A 95 -19.00 1.27 16.37
C TYR A 95 -19.34 2.73 16.02
N VAL A 96 -20.40 3.30 16.58
CA VAL A 96 -20.78 4.71 16.38
C VAL A 96 -19.74 5.64 16.99
N GLU A 97 -19.31 5.39 18.23
CA GLU A 97 -18.26 6.18 18.86
C GLU A 97 -16.90 5.92 18.25
N ALA A 98 -16.60 4.69 17.84
CA ALA A 98 -15.40 4.35 17.10
C ALA A 98 -15.33 5.15 15.77
N TYR A 99 -16.43 5.22 15.02
CA TYR A 99 -16.53 6.04 13.81
C TYR A 99 -16.22 7.53 14.08
N ASN A 100 -16.59 8.06 15.23
CA ASN A 100 -16.31 9.45 15.59
C ASN A 100 -14.83 9.72 15.85
N LEU A 101 -14.01 8.69 16.09
CA LEU A 101 -12.55 8.81 16.17
C LEU A 101 -11.88 8.87 14.80
N LEU A 102 -12.56 8.53 13.71
CA LEU A 102 -12.00 8.63 12.37
C LEU A 102 -11.82 10.11 11.95
N SER A 103 -10.77 10.34 11.15
CA SER A 103 -10.52 11.64 10.54
C SER A 103 -11.62 12.01 9.52
N LYS A 104 -11.72 13.29 9.19
CA LYS A 104 -12.61 13.77 8.14
C LYS A 104 -12.24 13.16 6.79
N ASP A 105 -10.96 13.08 6.50
CA ASP A 105 -10.45 12.50 5.25
C ASP A 105 -10.78 11.01 5.15
N CYS A 106 -10.57 10.25 6.22
CA CYS A 106 -10.91 8.83 6.28
C CYS A 106 -12.42 8.60 6.06
N LYS A 107 -13.26 9.39 6.72
CA LYS A 107 -14.72 9.35 6.53
C LYS A 107 -15.10 9.66 5.10
N SER A 108 -14.61 10.76 4.53
CA SER A 108 -14.97 11.17 3.18
C SER A 108 -14.48 10.24 2.09
N GLU A 109 -13.35 9.57 2.30
CA GLU A 109 -12.73 8.72 1.29
C GLU A 109 -13.20 7.26 1.36
N LEU A 110 -13.36 6.72 2.57
CA LEU A 110 -13.66 5.29 2.77
C LEU A 110 -15.05 5.01 3.31
N TYR A 111 -15.54 5.86 4.23
CA TYR A 111 -16.76 5.58 4.99
C TYR A 111 -17.61 6.82 5.10
N PRO A 112 -18.28 7.27 3.99
CA PRO A 112 -19.09 8.49 3.99
C PRO A 112 -20.23 8.49 5.01
N SER A 113 -20.67 7.32 5.44
CA SER A 113 -21.70 7.15 6.47
C SER A 113 -21.24 6.14 7.54
N ILE A 114 -21.93 6.16 8.69
CA ILE A 114 -21.73 5.15 9.75
C ILE A 114 -22.07 3.74 9.25
N ASP A 115 -23.08 3.63 8.39
CA ASP A 115 -23.49 2.34 7.82
C ASP A 115 -22.41 1.78 6.89
N ASP A 116 -21.75 2.63 6.07
CA ASP A 116 -20.60 2.22 5.25
C ASP A 116 -19.46 1.71 6.13
N PHE A 117 -19.15 2.39 7.22
CA PHE A 117 -18.13 1.96 8.18
C PHE A 117 -18.52 0.65 8.86
N LYS A 118 -19.78 0.52 9.27
CA LYS A 118 -20.27 -0.70 9.90
C LYS A 118 -20.14 -1.89 8.98
N ILE A 119 -20.62 -1.79 7.74
CA ILE A 119 -20.65 -2.91 6.79
C ILE A 119 -19.24 -3.26 6.30
N ASN A 120 -18.44 -2.25 5.90
CA ASN A 120 -17.20 -2.47 5.16
C ASN A 120 -15.94 -2.53 6.06
N TYR A 121 -16.05 -2.29 7.36
CA TYR A 121 -14.94 -2.41 8.30
C TYR A 121 -15.31 -3.18 9.56
N TYR A 122 -16.32 -2.69 10.31
CA TYR A 122 -16.68 -3.30 11.58
C TYR A 122 -17.16 -4.75 11.42
N ASP A 123 -18.17 -4.99 10.58
CA ASP A 123 -18.73 -6.34 10.36
C ASP A 123 -17.73 -7.28 9.67
N GLU A 124 -16.72 -6.78 8.95
CA GLU A 124 -15.68 -7.60 8.34
C GLU A 124 -14.61 -8.07 9.34
N ILE A 125 -14.24 -7.21 10.30
CA ILE A 125 -13.11 -7.48 11.20
C ILE A 125 -13.60 -7.92 12.59
N PHE A 126 -14.61 -7.26 13.16
CA PHE A 126 -15.02 -7.36 14.57
C PHE A 126 -16.29 -8.19 14.81
N LYS A 127 -16.57 -9.19 13.95
CA LYS A 127 -17.65 -10.18 14.21
C LYS A 127 -17.46 -10.93 15.53
N THR A 128 -16.21 -11.11 15.93
CA THR A 128 -15.80 -11.71 17.20
C THR A 128 -14.82 -10.80 17.88
N TYR A 129 -14.65 -10.95 19.18
CA TYR A 129 -13.67 -10.21 19.95
C TYR A 129 -12.26 -10.36 19.34
N LYS A 130 -11.53 -9.24 19.22
CA LYS A 130 -10.16 -9.22 18.67
C LYS A 130 -9.17 -8.74 19.74
N SER A 131 -8.20 -9.60 20.04
CA SER A 131 -6.93 -9.13 20.60
C SER A 131 -6.07 -8.52 19.49
N TYR A 132 -5.11 -7.67 19.84
CA TYR A 132 -4.25 -7.07 18.83
C TYR A 132 -2.82 -6.87 19.33
N THR A 133 -1.89 -6.77 18.37
CA THR A 133 -0.55 -6.28 18.63
C THR A 133 -0.31 -5.05 17.75
N MET A 134 0.43 -4.07 18.29
CA MET A 134 0.76 -2.83 17.60
C MET A 134 2.27 -2.69 17.46
N GLN A 135 2.72 -2.29 16.28
CA GLN A 135 4.11 -1.97 15.96
C GLN A 135 4.17 -0.60 15.29
N ASN A 136 5.06 0.29 15.75
CA ASN A 136 5.33 1.50 14.99
C ASN A 136 5.92 1.11 13.63
N TRP A 137 5.30 1.58 12.54
CA TRP A 137 5.70 1.21 11.20
C TRP A 137 6.48 2.32 10.52
N LEU A 138 5.90 3.53 10.48
CA LEU A 138 6.45 4.69 9.82
C LEU A 138 5.86 5.96 10.44
N LYS A 139 6.68 6.84 11.02
CA LYS A 139 6.23 8.09 11.67
C LYS A 139 5.02 7.89 12.58
N ASN A 140 3.86 8.35 12.14
CA ASN A 140 2.57 8.27 12.84
C ASN A 140 1.67 7.14 12.33
N THR A 141 2.22 6.20 11.57
CA THR A 141 1.51 5.00 11.05
C THR A 141 1.95 3.78 11.83
N TYR A 142 0.98 3.00 12.27
CA TYR A 142 1.14 1.83 13.13
C TYR A 142 0.59 0.61 12.40
N LYS A 143 1.34 -0.47 12.38
CA LYS A 143 0.90 -1.78 11.92
C LYS A 143 0.16 -2.47 13.05
N ILE A 144 -1.09 -2.84 12.81
CA ILE A 144 -1.96 -3.55 13.74
C ILE A 144 -2.17 -4.96 13.21
N GLU A 145 -2.01 -5.96 14.07
CA GLU A 145 -2.35 -7.34 13.76
C GLU A 145 -3.45 -7.79 14.72
N TYR A 146 -4.67 -7.94 14.20
CA TYR A 146 -5.83 -8.44 14.93
C TYR A 146 -5.82 -9.97 14.93
N ARG A 147 -6.14 -10.58 16.07
CA ARG A 147 -6.22 -12.03 16.25
C ARG A 147 -7.52 -12.39 16.94
N GLU A 148 -8.11 -13.50 16.54
CA GLU A 148 -9.24 -14.09 17.26
C GLU A 148 -8.77 -14.68 18.60
N SER A 149 -9.64 -14.65 19.61
CA SER A 149 -9.36 -15.31 20.87
C SER A 149 -9.26 -16.83 20.65
N LEU A 150 -8.20 -17.46 21.17
CA LEU A 150 -8.01 -18.91 21.13
C LEU A 150 -9.15 -19.68 21.81
N LEU A 151 -9.89 -19.03 22.72
CA LEU A 151 -11.05 -19.63 23.40
C LEU A 151 -12.24 -19.83 22.46
N ASP A 152 -12.39 -19.01 21.43
CA ASP A 152 -13.51 -19.11 20.48
C ASP A 152 -13.24 -20.13 19.36
N THR A 153 -11.99 -20.52 19.14
CA THR A 153 -11.59 -21.39 18.01
C THR A 153 -11.41 -22.86 18.39
N ALA A 154 -11.71 -23.27 19.64
CA ALA A 154 -11.59 -24.68 20.11
C ALA A 154 -10.28 -25.38 19.67
N GLY A 155 -9.19 -24.66 19.57
CA GLY A 155 -7.83 -25.22 19.45
C GLY A 155 -7.44 -25.81 18.08
N VAL A 156 -8.15 -25.55 16.98
CA VAL A 156 -7.92 -26.23 15.68
C VAL A 156 -7.85 -25.26 14.48
N LYS A 157 -7.18 -24.13 14.57
CA LYS A 157 -6.88 -23.35 13.36
C LYS A 157 -5.48 -22.76 13.43
N GLU A 158 -4.80 -22.78 12.28
CA GLU A 158 -3.64 -21.92 12.03
C GLU A 158 -3.99 -20.49 12.47
N GLU A 159 -3.08 -19.83 13.19
CA GLU A 159 -3.28 -18.44 13.65
C GLU A 159 -3.53 -17.52 12.46
N SER A 160 -4.78 -17.34 12.08
CA SER A 160 -5.16 -16.33 11.10
C SER A 160 -5.17 -14.97 11.78
N PHE A 161 -4.40 -14.04 11.27
CA PHE A 161 -4.43 -12.65 11.71
C PHE A 161 -4.87 -11.73 10.56
N ILE A 162 -5.62 -10.69 10.92
CA ILE A 162 -5.96 -9.60 9.98
C ILE A 162 -4.99 -8.47 10.25
N ARG A 163 -4.37 -7.96 9.20
CA ARG A 163 -3.43 -6.84 9.29
C ARG A 163 -4.08 -5.56 8.79
N ASP A 164 -3.92 -4.49 9.57
CA ASP A 164 -4.29 -3.13 9.20
C ASP A 164 -3.12 -2.18 9.46
N TYR A 165 -3.09 -1.04 8.77
CA TYR A 165 -2.21 0.07 9.06
C TYR A 165 -3.08 1.28 9.45
N ILE A 166 -2.88 1.72 10.69
CA ILE A 166 -3.60 2.86 11.26
C ILE A 166 -2.67 4.05 11.35
N THR A 167 -3.07 5.17 10.76
CA THR A 167 -2.34 6.44 10.82
C THR A 167 -3.03 7.38 11.80
N VAL A 168 -2.27 7.88 12.78
CA VAL A 168 -2.76 8.89 13.73
C VAL A 168 -2.53 10.27 13.15
N VAL A 169 -3.60 11.04 12.98
CA VAL A 169 -3.56 12.39 12.45
C VAL A 169 -4.10 13.39 13.47
N ARG A 170 -3.72 14.67 13.33
CA ARG A 170 -4.20 15.74 14.21
C ARG A 170 -5.16 16.63 13.46
N GLU A 171 -6.42 16.70 13.92
CA GLU A 171 -7.46 17.58 13.40
C GLU A 171 -8.04 18.44 14.53
N ASN A 172 -8.09 19.76 14.37
CA ASN A 172 -8.69 20.68 15.34
C ASN A 172 -8.20 20.46 16.79
N ASN A 173 -6.90 20.20 16.96
CA ASN A 173 -6.25 19.84 18.23
C ASN A 173 -6.66 18.50 18.84
N GLU A 174 -7.41 17.66 18.14
CA GLU A 174 -7.74 16.31 18.51
C GLU A 174 -6.95 15.29 17.68
N TYR A 175 -6.66 14.14 18.25
CA TYR A 175 -6.10 13.02 17.51
C TYR A 175 -7.22 12.18 16.91
N LYS A 176 -7.13 11.94 15.61
CA LYS A 176 -8.05 11.14 14.81
C LYS A 176 -7.31 10.02 14.09
N LEU A 177 -8.05 9.08 13.54
CA LEU A 177 -7.51 7.89 12.91
C LEU A 177 -7.85 7.83 11.42
N ASN A 178 -6.86 7.46 10.63
CA ASN A 178 -7.03 6.90 9.30
C ASN A 178 -6.79 5.39 9.42
N ILE A 179 -7.70 4.57 8.96
CA ILE A 179 -7.69 3.11 9.10
C ILE A 179 -7.74 2.43 7.73
N ASN A 180 -7.70 1.10 7.70
CA ASN A 180 -7.80 0.32 6.46
C ASN A 180 -6.70 0.68 5.45
N ASN A 181 -5.46 0.74 5.94
CA ASN A 181 -4.27 1.09 5.14
C ASN A 181 -4.26 2.51 4.58
N PHE A 182 -5.24 3.34 4.89
CA PHE A 182 -5.34 4.71 4.42
C PHE A 182 -4.42 5.63 5.23
N ILE A 183 -3.56 6.40 4.54
CA ILE A 183 -2.59 7.32 5.14
C ILE A 183 -3.16 8.75 5.17
N GLY A 184 -3.78 9.21 4.08
CA GLY A 184 -4.32 10.55 3.99
C GLY A 184 -4.59 11.03 2.57
N VAL A 185 -5.02 12.28 2.45
CA VAL A 185 -5.26 12.97 1.18
C VAL A 185 -4.33 14.16 1.03
N ASN A 186 -3.74 14.33 -0.15
CA ASN A 186 -3.03 15.54 -0.53
C ASN A 186 -3.80 16.26 -1.65
N ILE A 187 -4.19 17.50 -1.40
CA ILE A 187 -4.77 18.36 -2.42
C ILE A 187 -3.65 18.92 -3.28
N ILE A 188 -3.74 18.77 -4.61
CA ILE A 188 -2.71 19.14 -5.58
C ILE A 188 -3.12 20.35 -6.40
N ASN A 189 -4.28 20.30 -7.06
CA ASN A 189 -4.85 21.36 -7.91
C ASN A 189 -3.86 21.91 -8.96
N LYS A 190 -3.05 21.02 -9.56
CA LYS A 190 -2.12 21.38 -10.66
C LYS A 190 -2.75 21.11 -12.00
N LYS A 191 -2.67 22.10 -12.88
CA LYS A 191 -3.28 22.09 -14.20
C LYS A 191 -2.23 22.29 -15.28
N VAL A 192 -2.32 21.51 -16.35
CA VAL A 192 -1.48 21.60 -17.55
C VAL A 192 -2.36 21.66 -18.78
N GLU A 193 -2.04 22.55 -19.70
CA GLU A 193 -2.66 22.62 -21.02
C GLU A 193 -1.62 22.28 -22.09
N ASN A 194 -1.95 21.32 -22.94
CA ASN A 194 -1.08 20.90 -24.04
C ASN A 194 -1.93 20.46 -25.24
N GLN A 195 -1.66 21.03 -26.41
CA GLN A 195 -2.27 20.65 -27.71
C GLN A 195 -3.81 20.53 -27.64
N GLY A 196 -4.48 21.44 -26.93
CA GLY A 196 -5.95 21.46 -26.81
C GLY A 196 -6.51 20.51 -25.74
N LEU A 197 -5.66 19.88 -24.96
CA LEU A 197 -6.03 19.11 -23.79
C LEU A 197 -5.69 19.88 -22.52
N GLU A 198 -6.64 19.92 -21.59
CA GLU A 198 -6.46 20.45 -20.25
C GLU A 198 -6.52 19.28 -19.27
N ILE A 199 -5.42 19.02 -18.55
CA ILE A 199 -5.34 17.97 -17.53
C ILE A 199 -5.08 18.64 -16.19
N GLU A 200 -5.94 18.34 -15.23
CA GLU A 200 -5.87 18.83 -13.87
C GLU A 200 -5.71 17.65 -12.90
N ILE A 201 -4.65 17.65 -12.12
CA ILE A 201 -4.47 16.71 -11.01
C ILE A 201 -5.08 17.37 -9.77
N VAL A 202 -6.24 16.90 -9.37
CA VAL A 202 -7.04 17.51 -8.29
C VAL A 202 -6.48 17.16 -6.92
N SER A 203 -6.32 15.87 -6.66
CA SER A 203 -5.83 15.36 -5.38
C SER A 203 -5.24 13.97 -5.55
N LYS A 204 -4.54 13.50 -4.51
CA LYS A 204 -4.16 12.10 -4.37
C LYS A 204 -4.56 11.56 -3.01
N SER A 205 -5.15 10.38 -2.98
CA SER A 205 -5.40 9.58 -1.79
C SER A 205 -4.25 8.59 -1.64
N ILE A 206 -3.61 8.57 -0.48
CA ILE A 206 -2.42 7.78 -0.18
C ILE A 206 -2.83 6.61 0.70
N TYR A 207 -2.47 5.41 0.26
CA TYR A 207 -2.61 4.17 1.02
C TYR A 207 -1.24 3.54 1.25
N MET A 208 -1.15 2.58 2.15
CA MET A 208 0.12 1.94 2.47
C MET A 208 0.83 1.34 1.25
N ASN A 209 0.09 0.75 0.32
CA ASN A 209 0.65 0.01 -0.81
C ASN A 209 0.36 0.63 -2.19
N TYR A 210 -0.43 1.69 -2.26
CA TYR A 210 -0.82 2.34 -3.51
C TYR A 210 -1.25 3.78 -3.30
N GLU A 211 -1.32 4.54 -4.39
CA GLU A 211 -1.90 5.88 -4.43
C GLU A 211 -3.00 5.94 -5.48
N ILE A 212 -4.07 6.70 -5.21
CA ILE A 212 -5.14 6.99 -6.17
C ILE A 212 -5.14 8.48 -6.47
N TYR A 213 -4.99 8.84 -7.74
CA TYR A 213 -5.04 10.22 -8.21
C TYR A 213 -6.41 10.54 -8.78
N LYS A 214 -7.08 11.57 -8.25
CA LYS A 214 -8.30 12.17 -8.80
C LYS A 214 -7.89 13.16 -9.89
N ILE A 215 -8.24 12.83 -11.13
CA ILE A 215 -7.81 13.58 -12.33
C ILE A 215 -9.04 14.08 -13.08
N SER A 216 -8.91 15.28 -13.63
CA SER A 216 -9.92 15.87 -14.50
C SER A 216 -9.26 16.17 -15.85
N VAL A 217 -9.84 15.68 -16.94
CA VAL A 217 -9.37 15.95 -18.30
C VAL A 217 -10.47 16.63 -19.10
N LYS A 218 -10.16 17.78 -19.69
CA LYS A 218 -11.03 18.50 -20.61
C LYS A 218 -10.44 18.40 -22.02
N ASN A 219 -11.19 17.84 -22.94
CA ASN A 219 -10.84 17.77 -24.34
C ASN A 219 -11.39 19.00 -25.07
N ASN A 220 -10.52 19.96 -25.42
CA ASN A 220 -10.88 21.14 -26.18
C ASN A 220 -10.74 20.94 -27.70
N LEU A 221 -10.39 19.74 -28.18
CA LEU A 221 -10.29 19.42 -29.60
C LEU A 221 -11.68 19.21 -30.22
N SER A 222 -11.72 19.20 -31.57
CA SER A 222 -12.94 18.90 -32.34
C SER A 222 -13.24 17.39 -32.44
N GLN A 223 -12.31 16.55 -32.05
CA GLN A 223 -12.42 15.08 -32.12
C GLN A 223 -12.31 14.43 -30.74
N LYS A 224 -12.84 13.22 -30.64
CA LYS A 224 -12.73 12.39 -29.43
C LYS A 224 -11.27 11.94 -29.26
N ILE A 225 -10.85 11.83 -28.01
CA ILE A 225 -9.54 11.26 -27.64
C ILE A 225 -9.70 9.98 -26.84
N LYS A 226 -8.67 9.17 -26.83
CA LYS A 226 -8.49 8.05 -25.92
C LYS A 226 -7.26 8.34 -25.05
N LEU A 227 -7.45 8.44 -23.74
CA LEU A 227 -6.44 8.91 -22.79
C LEU A 227 -5.19 8.02 -22.74
N CYS A 228 -5.36 6.73 -22.97
CA CYS A 228 -4.28 5.75 -22.98
C CYS A 228 -4.66 4.52 -23.80
N ASN A 229 -3.69 3.67 -24.09
CA ASN A 229 -3.93 2.32 -24.58
C ASN A 229 -3.90 1.36 -23.38
N LEU A 230 -5.03 0.71 -23.07
CA LEU A 230 -5.14 -0.23 -21.93
C LEU A 230 -4.24 -1.47 -22.07
N GLN A 231 -3.76 -1.78 -23.27
CA GLN A 231 -2.84 -2.89 -23.52
C GLN A 231 -1.36 -2.48 -23.37
N GLU A 232 -1.08 -1.17 -23.20
CA GLU A 232 0.27 -0.64 -23.11
C GLU A 232 0.55 -0.13 -21.70
N LEU A 233 1.25 -0.93 -20.90
CA LEU A 233 1.54 -0.66 -19.49
C LEU A 233 2.18 0.73 -19.26
N ALA A 234 3.02 1.18 -20.18
CA ALA A 234 3.74 2.45 -20.07
C ALA A 234 2.91 3.68 -20.53
N SER A 235 1.62 3.51 -20.86
CA SER A 235 0.77 4.61 -21.31
C SER A 235 0.61 5.71 -20.27
N ILE A 236 0.50 5.34 -18.97
CA ILE A 236 0.39 6.28 -17.87
C ILE A 236 1.30 5.81 -16.72
N TYR A 237 2.12 6.71 -16.18
CA TYR A 237 2.98 6.43 -15.05
C TYR A 237 3.26 7.69 -14.22
N ILE A 238 3.67 7.49 -12.98
CA ILE A 238 4.20 8.53 -12.10
C ILE A 238 5.71 8.36 -11.94
N LEU A 239 6.40 9.47 -11.65
CA LEU A 239 7.83 9.52 -11.36
C LEU A 239 8.04 10.07 -9.96
N ASP A 240 8.86 9.39 -9.16
CA ASP A 240 9.29 9.90 -7.87
C ASP A 240 10.54 10.80 -7.95
N ASN A 241 10.98 11.30 -6.80
CA ASN A 241 12.19 12.12 -6.66
C ASN A 241 13.50 11.40 -7.03
N ASN A 242 13.48 10.08 -7.20
CA ASN A 242 14.60 9.26 -7.67
C ASN A 242 14.44 8.86 -9.15
N ASN A 243 13.46 9.42 -9.87
CA ASN A 243 13.09 9.06 -11.23
C ASN A 243 12.64 7.59 -11.42
N ILE A 244 12.19 6.93 -10.36
CA ILE A 244 11.60 5.60 -10.45
C ILE A 244 10.18 5.74 -11.00
N ARG A 245 9.82 4.85 -11.95
CA ARG A 245 8.50 4.80 -12.59
C ARG A 245 7.59 3.83 -11.87
N TYR A 246 6.37 4.28 -11.58
CA TYR A 246 5.28 3.43 -11.11
C TYR A 246 4.15 3.53 -12.13
N TYR A 247 3.77 2.39 -12.69
CA TYR A 247 2.78 2.34 -13.77
C TYR A 247 1.36 2.33 -13.21
N ALA A 248 0.42 2.89 -13.98
CA ALA A 248 -1.00 2.89 -13.64
C ALA A 248 -1.57 1.46 -13.69
N CYS A 249 -2.52 1.16 -12.81
CA CYS A 249 -3.32 -0.06 -12.83
C CYS A 249 -4.37 0.04 -13.94
N LEU A 250 -3.95 -0.12 -15.21
CA LEU A 250 -4.81 0.06 -16.37
C LEU A 250 -5.96 -0.95 -16.45
N ASN A 251 -5.83 -2.10 -15.80
CA ASN A 251 -6.87 -3.12 -15.68
C ASN A 251 -8.07 -2.69 -14.78
N GLU A 252 -7.92 -1.63 -14.01
CA GLU A 252 -8.99 -1.03 -13.21
C GLU A 252 -9.76 0.06 -14.00
N LEU A 253 -9.31 0.40 -15.22
CA LEU A 253 -9.95 1.37 -16.11
C LEU A 253 -10.73 0.67 -17.22
N THR A 254 -11.86 1.25 -17.60
CA THR A 254 -12.67 0.77 -18.71
C THR A 254 -12.43 1.56 -20.00
N GLU A 255 -12.70 0.95 -21.14
CA GLU A 255 -12.62 1.66 -22.44
C GLU A 255 -13.55 2.89 -22.49
N ALA A 256 -14.69 2.86 -21.81
CA ALA A 256 -15.61 3.99 -21.76
C ALA A 256 -15.04 5.16 -20.95
N GLU A 257 -14.37 4.89 -19.84
CA GLU A 257 -13.80 5.93 -18.96
C GLU A 257 -12.64 6.68 -19.62
N ILE A 258 -11.79 5.98 -20.39
CA ILE A 258 -10.64 6.59 -21.04
C ILE A 258 -10.98 7.31 -22.35
N GLN A 259 -12.19 7.15 -22.89
CA GLN A 259 -12.65 7.85 -24.08
C GLN A 259 -13.33 9.18 -23.69
N ILE A 260 -12.71 10.29 -24.10
CA ILE A 260 -13.20 11.62 -23.76
C ILE A 260 -13.73 12.29 -25.04
N PRO A 261 -15.05 12.54 -25.14
CA PRO A 261 -15.64 13.21 -26.29
C PRO A 261 -15.10 14.62 -26.53
N SER A 262 -15.28 15.15 -27.73
CA SER A 262 -14.95 16.53 -28.09
C SER A 262 -15.67 17.52 -27.16
N LYS A 263 -14.97 18.52 -26.65
CA LYS A 263 -15.48 19.60 -25.80
C LYS A 263 -16.03 19.16 -24.45
N VAL A 264 -15.76 17.94 -24.01
CA VAL A 264 -16.23 17.38 -22.73
C VAL A 264 -15.12 17.42 -21.69
N LYS A 265 -15.51 17.65 -20.43
CA LYS A 265 -14.67 17.51 -19.22
C LYS A 265 -15.09 16.26 -18.47
N THR A 266 -14.16 15.33 -18.28
CA THR A 266 -14.38 14.05 -17.58
C THR A 266 -13.49 13.97 -16.35
N LYS A 267 -13.99 13.39 -15.26
CA LYS A 267 -13.23 13.11 -14.04
C LYS A 267 -13.13 11.61 -13.86
N PHE A 268 -11.98 11.13 -13.42
CA PHE A 268 -11.73 9.72 -13.13
C PHE A 268 -10.61 9.57 -12.11
N ASN A 269 -10.46 8.36 -11.59
CA ASN A 269 -9.42 8.00 -10.65
C ASN A 269 -8.40 7.09 -11.34
N ILE A 270 -7.11 7.31 -11.10
CA ILE A 270 -6.05 6.40 -11.55
C ILE A 270 -5.28 5.92 -10.34
N LYS A 271 -5.19 4.59 -10.20
CA LYS A 271 -4.43 3.93 -9.16
C LYS A 271 -3.03 3.56 -9.65
N PHE A 272 -2.04 3.74 -8.78
CA PHE A 272 -0.65 3.36 -8.99
C PHE A 272 -0.18 2.52 -7.82
N MET A 273 0.41 1.35 -8.09
CA MET A 273 1.02 0.52 -7.05
C MET A 273 2.33 1.18 -6.62
N ASN A 274 2.25 1.95 -5.54
CA ASN A 274 3.34 2.76 -5.01
C ASN A 274 3.31 2.70 -3.48
N THR A 275 4.16 1.83 -2.89
CA THR A 275 4.23 1.68 -1.43
C THR A 275 4.67 2.98 -0.77
N TYR A 276 3.91 3.41 0.24
CA TYR A 276 4.22 4.59 1.03
C TYR A 276 5.51 4.37 1.84
N THR A 277 6.47 5.28 1.68
CA THR A 277 7.74 5.28 2.41
C THR A 277 8.13 6.72 2.74
N ASP A 278 8.91 6.90 3.80
CA ASP A 278 9.41 8.23 4.16
C ASP A 278 10.42 8.75 3.13
N GLY A 279 10.42 10.07 2.92
CA GLY A 279 11.33 10.74 1.97
C GLY A 279 11.03 10.53 0.49
N LYS A 280 10.07 9.66 0.13
CA LYS A 280 9.62 9.50 -1.24
C LYS A 280 8.54 10.53 -1.57
N SER A 281 8.73 11.27 -2.66
CA SER A 281 7.76 12.22 -3.17
C SER A 281 7.57 12.05 -4.67
N ILE A 282 6.31 12.01 -5.10
CA ILE A 282 6.00 11.93 -6.53
C ILE A 282 6.11 13.32 -7.13
N GLN A 283 6.93 13.45 -8.18
CA GLN A 283 7.24 14.70 -8.85
C GLN A 283 6.31 14.96 -10.04
N LYS A 284 5.99 13.91 -10.79
CA LYS A 284 5.29 14.04 -12.08
C LYS A 284 4.32 12.90 -12.32
N ILE A 285 3.23 13.22 -13.05
CA ILE A 285 2.41 12.24 -13.76
C ILE A 285 2.65 12.42 -15.26
N VAL A 286 2.83 11.32 -15.96
CA VAL A 286 3.10 11.31 -17.41
C VAL A 286 2.03 10.50 -18.12
N PHE A 287 1.33 11.12 -19.04
CA PHE A 287 0.48 10.50 -20.04
C PHE A 287 1.29 10.41 -21.34
N GLN A 288 1.78 9.19 -21.63
CA GLN A 288 2.78 9.02 -22.70
C GLN A 288 2.16 9.04 -24.09
N ASN A 289 0.98 8.42 -24.27
CA ASN A 289 0.38 8.17 -25.56
C ASN A 289 -1.14 8.43 -25.50
N ILE A 290 -1.53 9.70 -25.51
CA ILE A 290 -2.95 10.07 -25.67
C ILE A 290 -3.26 9.99 -27.17
N LEU A 291 -4.22 9.15 -27.55
CA LEU A 291 -4.56 8.85 -28.94
C LEU A 291 -5.67 9.77 -29.44
N LEU A 292 -5.47 10.36 -30.62
CA LEU A 292 -6.52 11.08 -31.35
C LEU A 292 -7.32 10.08 -32.20
N GLN A 293 -8.65 10.14 -32.14
CA GLN A 293 -9.48 9.24 -32.92
C GLN A 293 -9.40 9.59 -34.40
N GLY A 294 -8.99 8.63 -35.25
CA GLY A 294 -8.85 8.76 -36.68
C GLY A 294 -7.42 8.92 -37.20
N GLU A 295 -6.43 9.13 -36.32
CA GLU A 295 -5.04 9.29 -36.70
C GLU A 295 -4.17 8.23 -36.03
N GLN A 296 -3.64 7.29 -36.80
CA GLN A 296 -2.80 6.20 -36.28
C GLN A 296 -1.40 6.64 -35.79
N LYS A 297 -1.00 7.91 -35.93
CA LYS A 297 0.39 8.37 -35.71
C LYS A 297 0.55 9.60 -34.80
N ASN A 298 -0.50 10.32 -34.45
CA ASN A 298 -0.36 11.51 -33.61
C ASN A 298 -0.69 11.19 -32.14
N ASN A 299 0.34 10.80 -31.39
CA ASN A 299 0.23 10.61 -29.95
C ASN A 299 0.60 11.92 -29.24
N ILE A 300 -0.27 12.37 -28.35
CA ILE A 300 0.01 13.52 -27.50
C ILE A 300 0.65 13.01 -26.21
N LYS A 301 1.80 13.57 -25.86
CA LYS A 301 2.42 13.37 -24.56
C LYS A 301 2.14 14.55 -23.66
N VAL A 302 1.63 14.29 -22.45
CA VAL A 302 1.42 15.32 -21.44
C VAL A 302 2.18 14.96 -20.16
N ILE A 303 2.89 15.92 -19.61
CA ILE A 303 3.62 15.80 -18.34
C ILE A 303 3.03 16.82 -17.38
N CYS A 304 2.55 16.35 -16.24
CA CYS A 304 2.02 17.19 -15.17
C CYS A 304 3.00 17.16 -13.99
N ASP A 305 3.60 18.30 -13.68
CA ASP A 305 4.37 18.46 -12.44
C ASP A 305 3.41 18.54 -11.24
N ILE A 306 3.73 17.79 -10.16
CA ILE A 306 2.87 17.67 -8.96
C ILE A 306 3.36 18.61 -7.86
N ILE A 307 4.67 18.87 -7.81
CA ILE A 307 5.33 19.71 -6.79
C ILE A 307 5.58 21.11 -7.34
#